data_8371d80cec301102a362f3514ac62f75
#
_entry.id   8371d80cec301102a362f3514ac62f75
#
_cell.length_a   1.000
_cell.length_b   1.000
_cell.length_c   1.000
_cell.angle_alpha   90.00
_cell.angle_beta   90.00
_cell.angle_gamma   90.00
#
_symmetry.space_group_name_H-M   'P 1'
#
loop_
_entity.id
_entity.type
_entity.pdbx_description
1 polymer ?
#
loop_
_entity_poly.entity_id
_entity_poly.type
_entity_poly.pdbx_seq_one_letter_code
_entity_poly.pdbx_strand_id
1 'polypeptide(L)'
;MWNLFGKKKKEGEHRTLQLITDKKMPFGYVEAYKSLRTNLDFMAGSMDVHTLVITSTVPEESKSNVAVNLALTLAESGKKVALVDCDLRKPVLHRYLKAGHNVKGVSNVLSNQCTLDEALQELKEMNLTFLPAGTPPPNPSEMLSQPQMQAMVDTLRQKFDFVIIDAPPVSLVTDAAVIGRYVDGAIFAVRSDYAPADAVRGAVKKLQDAGVRVLGSVLTRYDMKRALKGSSYAY
;
A
#
# COMPACT_ATOMS: atom_id res chain seq x y z
N MET A 1 10.98 -42.23 16.35
CA MET A 1 10.23 -41.31 17.24
C MET A 1 10.91 -39.93 17.10
N TRP A 2 10.44 -39.09 16.14
CA TRP A 2 11.05 -37.81 15.82
C TRP A 2 10.23 -36.69 16.45
N ASN A 3 10.86 -35.96 17.35
CA ASN A 3 10.26 -34.86 18.09
C ASN A 3 10.36 -33.58 17.27
N LEU A 4 9.26 -33.17 16.62
CA LEU A 4 9.11 -31.91 15.92
C LEU A 4 8.65 -30.84 16.92
N PHE A 5 9.57 -30.19 17.59
CA PHE A 5 9.30 -28.96 18.33
C PHE A 5 9.25 -27.78 17.35
N GLY A 6 8.11 -27.58 16.73
CA GLY A 6 7.78 -26.30 16.11
C GLY A 6 7.67 -25.23 17.19
N LYS A 7 8.60 -24.27 17.20
CA LYS A 7 8.46 -23.06 18.00
C LYS A 7 7.14 -22.39 17.65
N LYS A 8 6.14 -22.42 18.54
CA LYS A 8 4.93 -21.60 18.46
C LYS A 8 5.39 -20.14 18.37
N LYS A 9 5.14 -19.49 17.23
CA LYS A 9 5.20 -18.03 17.12
C LYS A 9 4.28 -17.47 18.19
N LYS A 10 4.77 -16.60 19.06
CA LYS A 10 3.95 -15.84 20.00
C LYS A 10 2.94 -15.00 19.17
N GLU A 11 1.68 -15.38 19.23
CA GLU A 11 0.56 -14.51 18.83
C GLU A 11 0.60 -13.33 19.80
N GLY A 12 0.81 -12.12 19.28
CA GLY A 12 0.72 -10.91 20.09
C GLY A 12 1.77 -9.81 19.90
N GLU A 13 2.79 -9.99 19.06
CA GLU A 13 3.61 -8.84 18.68
C GLU A 13 2.83 -7.98 17.67
N HIS A 14 2.20 -6.93 18.16
CA HIS A 14 1.66 -5.86 17.33
C HIS A 14 2.80 -5.30 16.47
N ARG A 15 2.78 -5.61 15.18
CA ARG A 15 3.76 -5.08 14.23
C ARG A 15 3.60 -3.58 14.14
N THR A 16 4.53 -2.85 14.71
CA THR A 16 4.62 -1.41 14.54
C THR A 16 5.12 -1.13 13.12
N LEU A 17 4.41 -0.30 12.36
CA LEU A 17 4.95 0.22 11.12
C LEU A 17 6.17 1.10 11.42
N GLN A 18 7.19 0.96 10.58
CA GLN A 18 8.34 1.85 10.60
C GLN A 18 8.00 3.06 9.74
N LEU A 19 7.68 4.18 10.37
CA LEU A 19 7.34 5.41 9.66
C LEU A 19 8.61 6.23 9.41
N ILE A 20 8.72 6.84 8.22
CA ILE A 20 9.84 7.73 7.88
C ILE A 20 9.91 8.95 8.79
N THR A 21 8.79 9.34 9.38
CA THR A 21 8.68 10.45 10.35
C THR A 21 9.25 10.13 11.74
N ASP A 22 9.55 8.86 12.03
CA ASP A 22 10.21 8.49 13.29
C ASP A 22 11.69 8.87 13.21
N LYS A 23 12.13 9.77 14.12
CA LYS A 23 13.52 10.23 14.24
C LYS A 23 14.56 9.11 14.42
N LYS A 24 14.13 7.92 14.80
CA LYS A 24 15.00 6.75 14.98
C LYS A 24 15.25 5.95 13.70
N MET A 25 14.57 6.30 12.60
CA MET A 25 14.74 5.58 11.34
C MET A 25 16.14 5.81 10.75
N PRO A 26 16.79 4.75 10.25
CA PRO A 26 18.09 4.87 9.59
C PRO A 26 17.99 5.81 8.39
N PHE A 27 19.03 6.63 8.18
CA PHE A 27 19.11 7.55 7.02
C PHE A 27 18.82 6.85 5.70
N GLY A 28 19.43 5.69 5.43
CA GLY A 28 19.21 4.93 4.20
C GLY A 28 17.77 4.45 4.00
N TYR A 29 17.01 4.24 5.08
CA TYR A 29 15.59 3.90 5.01
C TYR A 29 14.76 5.09 4.50
N VAL A 30 15.00 6.28 5.04
CA VAL A 30 14.32 7.51 4.62
C VAL A 30 14.67 7.86 3.18
N GLU A 31 15.94 7.79 2.81
CA GLU A 31 16.41 8.07 1.45
C GLU A 31 15.85 7.10 0.39
N ALA A 32 15.61 5.83 0.75
CA ALA A 32 14.96 4.89 -0.16
C ALA A 32 13.54 5.34 -0.54
N TYR A 33 12.76 5.88 0.42
CA TYR A 33 11.42 6.42 0.12
C TYR A 33 11.48 7.74 -0.65
N LYS A 34 12.46 8.61 -0.37
CA LYS A 34 12.68 9.81 -1.19
C LYS A 34 13.04 9.47 -2.64
N SER A 35 13.87 8.44 -2.86
CA SER A 35 14.17 7.94 -4.20
C SER A 35 12.93 7.37 -4.89
N LEU A 36 12.09 6.61 -4.16
CA LEU A 36 10.83 6.11 -4.68
C LEU A 36 9.88 7.25 -5.08
N ARG A 37 9.76 8.30 -4.25
CA ARG A 37 9.02 9.52 -4.57
C ARG A 37 9.54 10.18 -5.85
N THR A 38 10.86 10.38 -5.96
CA THR A 38 11.46 11.00 -7.15
C THR A 38 11.11 10.22 -8.42
N ASN A 39 11.17 8.89 -8.38
CA ASN A 39 10.75 8.05 -9.51
C ASN A 39 9.27 8.25 -9.85
N LEU A 40 8.42 8.37 -8.83
CA LEU A 40 7.00 8.63 -9.04
C LEU A 40 6.72 10.02 -9.59
N ASP A 41 7.44 11.07 -9.13
CA ASP A 41 7.35 12.41 -9.69
C ASP A 41 7.71 12.43 -11.19
N PHE A 42 8.71 11.67 -11.62
CA PHE A 42 9.04 11.50 -13.04
C PHE A 42 7.91 10.80 -13.81
N MET A 43 7.29 9.76 -13.23
CA MET A 43 6.16 9.08 -13.86
C MET A 43 4.93 9.99 -13.94
N ALA A 44 4.67 10.80 -12.92
CA ALA A 44 3.58 11.77 -12.94
C ALA A 44 3.76 12.79 -14.08
N GLY A 45 4.97 13.34 -14.23
CA GLY A 45 5.26 14.32 -15.27
C GLY A 45 5.26 13.76 -16.69
N SER A 46 5.67 12.49 -16.88
CA SER A 46 5.83 11.89 -18.22
C SER A 46 4.66 10.99 -18.66
N MET A 47 3.89 10.46 -17.72
CA MET A 47 2.90 9.40 -17.96
C MET A 47 1.54 9.68 -17.32
N ASP A 48 1.36 10.85 -16.70
CA ASP A 48 0.14 11.27 -15.98
C ASP A 48 -0.29 10.29 -14.87
N VAL A 49 0.68 9.80 -14.08
CA VAL A 49 0.46 8.83 -13.01
C VAL A 49 0.22 9.55 -11.69
N HIS A 50 -1.01 9.54 -11.19
CA HIS A 50 -1.44 10.19 -9.96
C HIS A 50 -2.15 9.24 -8.98
N THR A 51 -2.74 8.16 -9.48
CA THR A 51 -3.46 7.19 -8.67
C THR A 51 -2.77 5.83 -8.71
N LEU A 52 -2.49 5.24 -7.55
CA LEU A 52 -1.67 4.03 -7.44
C LEU A 52 -2.29 3.02 -6.49
N VAL A 53 -2.28 1.74 -6.87
CA VAL A 53 -2.52 0.65 -5.94
C VAL A 53 -1.20 0.01 -5.50
N ILE A 54 -1.04 -0.16 -4.20
CA ILE A 54 0.09 -0.88 -3.60
C ILE A 54 -0.39 -2.26 -3.18
N THR A 55 0.25 -3.29 -3.69
CA THR A 55 -0.08 -4.68 -3.37
C THR A 55 1.19 -5.54 -3.24
N SER A 56 1.04 -6.85 -3.03
CA SER A 56 2.15 -7.81 -2.91
C SER A 56 1.74 -9.19 -3.39
N THR A 57 2.69 -10.14 -3.45
CA THR A 57 2.38 -11.53 -3.78
C THR A 57 1.60 -12.20 -2.67
N VAL A 58 2.13 -12.17 -1.44
CA VAL A 58 1.61 -12.84 -0.24
C VAL A 58 1.55 -11.87 0.94
N PRO A 59 0.88 -12.23 2.04
CA PRO A 59 0.92 -11.42 3.26
C PRO A 59 2.34 -11.21 3.78
N GLU A 60 2.55 -10.17 4.59
CA GLU A 60 3.82 -9.87 5.27
C GLU A 60 4.96 -9.36 4.38
N GLU A 61 4.69 -8.96 3.15
CA GLU A 61 5.67 -8.32 2.26
C GLU A 61 5.76 -6.80 2.44
N SER A 62 5.18 -6.26 3.51
CA SER A 62 5.26 -4.85 3.89
C SER A 62 4.52 -3.87 2.96
N LYS A 63 3.52 -4.31 2.17
CA LYS A 63 2.73 -3.46 1.27
C LYS A 63 2.18 -2.19 1.96
N SER A 64 1.52 -2.36 3.11
CA SER A 64 0.92 -1.25 3.87
C SER A 64 1.99 -0.28 4.41
N ASN A 65 3.18 -0.79 4.76
CA ASN A 65 4.32 0.04 5.14
C ASN A 65 4.81 0.88 3.95
N VAL A 66 4.88 0.28 2.76
CA VAL A 66 5.23 0.99 1.52
C VAL A 66 4.19 2.06 1.21
N ALA A 67 2.89 1.73 1.29
CA ALA A 67 1.81 2.68 1.01
C ALA A 67 1.86 3.91 1.93
N VAL A 68 1.96 3.70 3.25
CA VAL A 68 2.01 4.80 4.23
C VAL A 68 3.26 5.66 4.02
N ASN A 69 4.44 5.07 3.94
CA ASN A 69 5.68 5.84 3.84
C ASN A 69 5.81 6.57 2.49
N LEU A 70 5.33 6.00 1.40
CA LEU A 70 5.25 6.71 0.13
C LEU A 70 4.32 7.92 0.23
N ALA A 71 3.12 7.75 0.81
CA ALA A 71 2.18 8.84 1.03
C ALA A 71 2.78 9.95 1.90
N LEU A 72 3.44 9.59 3.01
CA LEU A 72 4.12 10.55 3.88
C LEU A 72 5.24 11.30 3.17
N THR A 73 6.06 10.60 2.38
CA THR A 73 7.17 11.23 1.65
C THR A 73 6.69 12.22 0.59
N LEU A 74 5.56 11.92 -0.08
CA LEU A 74 4.89 12.82 -1.01
C LEU A 74 4.31 14.03 -0.28
N ALA A 75 3.64 13.83 0.86
CA ALA A 75 3.09 14.91 1.68
C ALA A 75 4.19 15.85 2.23
N GLU A 76 5.34 15.29 2.67
CA GLU A 76 6.51 16.08 3.08
C GLU A 76 7.07 16.96 1.95
N SER A 77 6.88 16.59 0.69
CA SER A 77 7.27 17.43 -0.47
C SER A 77 6.23 18.48 -0.86
N GLY A 78 5.18 18.66 -0.05
CA GLY A 78 4.14 19.65 -0.27
C GLY A 78 3.00 19.21 -1.19
N LYS A 79 2.92 17.94 -1.56
CA LYS A 79 1.82 17.41 -2.36
C LYS A 79 0.58 17.17 -1.49
N LYS A 80 -0.60 17.38 -2.07
CA LYS A 80 -1.86 16.96 -1.47
C LYS A 80 -2.04 15.46 -1.72
N VAL A 81 -2.03 14.65 -0.67
CA VAL A 81 -2.03 13.18 -0.79
C VAL A 81 -3.21 12.57 -0.06
N ALA A 82 -3.93 11.68 -0.74
CA ALA A 82 -4.89 10.78 -0.12
C ALA A 82 -4.29 9.38 0.02
N LEU A 83 -4.31 8.83 1.23
CA LEU A 83 -4.02 7.43 1.53
C LEU A 83 -5.32 6.70 1.79
N VAL A 84 -5.58 5.62 1.04
CA VAL A 84 -6.84 4.87 1.08
C VAL A 84 -6.59 3.43 1.52
N ASP A 85 -7.29 2.97 2.56
CA ASP A 85 -7.23 1.57 3.01
C ASP A 85 -8.31 0.75 2.29
N CYS A 86 -7.94 0.04 1.22
CA CYS A 86 -8.81 -0.88 0.50
C CYS A 86 -8.56 -2.36 0.85
N ASP A 87 -7.78 -2.66 1.90
CA ASP A 87 -7.76 -4.00 2.48
C ASP A 87 -9.00 -4.19 3.39
N LEU A 88 -10.18 -4.24 2.77
CA LEU A 88 -11.46 -4.37 3.48
C LEU A 88 -11.60 -5.68 4.27
N ARG A 89 -10.67 -6.63 4.07
CA ARG A 89 -10.66 -7.93 4.75
C ARG A 89 -9.87 -7.92 6.04
N LYS A 90 -8.73 -7.20 6.05
CA LYS A 90 -7.84 -7.09 7.21
C LYS A 90 -7.24 -5.68 7.28
N PRO A 91 -8.08 -4.65 7.47
CA PRO A 91 -7.60 -3.29 7.51
C PRO A 91 -6.64 -3.09 8.68
N VAL A 92 -5.53 -2.41 8.42
CA VAL A 92 -4.49 -2.18 9.43
C VAL A 92 -4.05 -0.74 9.54
N LEU A 93 -4.27 0.09 8.52
CA LEU A 93 -3.73 1.44 8.45
C LEU A 93 -4.26 2.34 9.57
N HIS A 94 -5.53 2.20 9.97
CA HIS A 94 -6.14 2.97 11.06
C HIS A 94 -5.37 2.84 12.38
N ARG A 95 -4.80 1.67 12.67
CA ARG A 95 -4.01 1.43 13.90
C ARG A 95 -2.68 2.18 13.89
N TYR A 96 -2.04 2.23 12.73
CA TYR A 96 -0.73 2.84 12.57
C TYR A 96 -0.79 4.36 12.50
N LEU A 97 -1.85 4.86 11.89
CA LEU A 97 -2.11 6.29 11.76
C LEU A 97 -2.83 6.88 12.98
N LYS A 98 -3.13 6.06 13.99
CA LYS A 98 -3.90 6.43 15.18
C LYS A 98 -5.26 7.05 14.84
N ALA A 99 -5.81 6.66 13.68
CA ALA A 99 -7.15 7.02 13.27
C ALA A 99 -8.18 6.21 14.08
N GLY A 100 -9.35 6.77 14.34
CA GLY A 100 -10.36 6.13 15.19
C GLY A 100 -10.82 4.75 14.68
N HIS A 101 -11.26 3.88 15.59
CA HIS A 101 -11.96 2.63 15.25
C HIS A 101 -13.42 2.92 14.90
N ASN A 102 -14.04 2.06 14.06
CA ASN A 102 -15.45 2.15 13.66
C ASN A 102 -15.84 3.49 13.00
N VAL A 103 -14.93 4.05 12.22
CA VAL A 103 -15.17 5.26 11.44
C VAL A 103 -15.74 4.93 10.08
N LYS A 104 -16.51 5.86 9.51
CA LYS A 104 -16.92 5.82 8.10
C LYS A 104 -15.68 5.71 7.19
N GLY A 105 -15.76 4.91 6.13
CA GLY A 105 -14.63 4.68 5.24
C GLY A 105 -15.07 4.16 3.87
N VAL A 106 -14.15 3.55 3.14
CA VAL A 106 -14.36 3.03 1.78
C VAL A 106 -15.67 2.23 1.67
N SER A 107 -15.88 1.23 2.53
CA SER A 107 -17.07 0.38 2.46
C SER A 107 -18.36 1.16 2.66
N ASN A 108 -18.37 2.18 3.51
CA ASN A 108 -19.54 3.01 3.77
C ASN A 108 -19.81 3.96 2.59
N VAL A 109 -18.78 4.50 1.95
CA VAL A 109 -18.90 5.31 0.73
C VAL A 109 -19.46 4.45 -0.41
N LEU A 110 -18.87 3.27 -0.66
CA LEU A 110 -19.29 2.37 -1.74
C LEU A 110 -20.73 1.84 -1.57
N SER A 111 -21.21 1.74 -0.31
CA SER A 111 -22.61 1.36 -0.02
C SER A 111 -23.57 2.55 0.11
N ASN A 112 -23.14 3.77 -0.22
CA ASN A 112 -23.92 5.01 -0.11
C ASN A 112 -24.44 5.31 1.31
N GLN A 113 -23.73 4.84 2.34
CA GLN A 113 -24.07 5.11 3.76
C GLN A 113 -23.50 6.45 4.23
N CYS A 114 -22.55 7.03 3.51
CA CYS A 114 -22.00 8.36 3.74
C CYS A 114 -21.39 8.92 2.46
N THR A 115 -21.17 10.22 2.44
CA THR A 115 -20.39 10.87 1.38
C THR A 115 -18.90 10.61 1.54
N LEU A 116 -18.13 10.80 0.47
CA LEU A 116 -16.67 10.71 0.53
C LEU A 116 -16.08 11.74 1.51
N ASP A 117 -16.59 12.97 1.50
CA ASP A 117 -16.09 14.03 2.37
C ASP A 117 -16.35 13.75 3.86
N GLU A 118 -17.45 13.08 4.21
CA GLU A 118 -17.69 12.62 5.59
C GLU A 118 -16.77 11.48 6.03
N ALA A 119 -16.23 10.70 5.11
CA ALA A 119 -15.36 9.58 5.39
C ALA A 119 -13.87 9.96 5.41
N LEU A 120 -13.48 11.04 4.74
CA LEU A 120 -12.09 11.54 4.71
C LEU A 120 -11.69 12.12 6.06
N GLN A 121 -10.49 11.76 6.51
CA GLN A 121 -9.88 12.22 7.76
C GLN A 121 -8.60 12.99 7.49
N GLU A 122 -8.53 14.23 7.92
CA GLU A 122 -7.29 15.01 7.87
C GLU A 122 -6.36 14.63 9.02
N LEU A 123 -5.20 14.11 8.72
CA LEU A 123 -4.13 13.84 9.67
C LEU A 123 -3.14 15.01 9.66
N LYS A 124 -3.50 16.11 10.36
CA LYS A 124 -2.78 17.39 10.32
C LYS A 124 -1.30 17.27 10.66
N GLU A 125 -0.94 16.44 11.66
CA GLU A 125 0.45 16.23 12.07
C GLU A 125 1.31 15.58 10.97
N MET A 126 0.67 14.89 10.01
CA MET A 126 1.32 14.17 8.91
C MET A 126 1.11 14.86 7.56
N ASN A 127 0.37 15.98 7.53
CA ASN A 127 -0.05 16.65 6.29
C ASN A 127 -0.66 15.68 5.26
N LEU A 128 -1.45 14.72 5.73
CA LEU A 128 -1.98 13.61 4.94
C LEU A 128 -3.49 13.50 5.14
N THR A 129 -4.23 13.21 4.07
CA THR A 129 -5.64 12.83 4.16
C THR A 129 -5.76 11.31 4.10
N PHE A 130 -6.52 10.73 5.01
CA PHE A 130 -6.70 9.29 5.12
C PHE A 130 -8.17 8.91 4.89
N LEU A 131 -8.41 7.91 4.07
CA LEU A 131 -9.70 7.25 3.90
C LEU A 131 -9.59 5.83 4.48
N PRO A 132 -10.16 5.56 5.66
CA PRO A 132 -10.11 4.22 6.26
C PRO A 132 -10.95 3.21 5.50
N ALA A 133 -10.77 1.92 5.76
CA ALA A 133 -11.53 0.85 5.12
C ALA A 133 -13.04 0.91 5.44
N GLY A 134 -13.41 1.43 6.60
CA GLY A 134 -14.79 1.46 7.07
C GLY A 134 -15.23 0.13 7.71
N THR A 135 -16.53 -0.12 7.73
CA THR A 135 -17.11 -1.35 8.26
C THR A 135 -16.80 -2.53 7.35
N PRO A 136 -16.23 -3.64 7.84
CA PRO A 136 -15.92 -4.80 7.02
C PRO A 136 -17.16 -5.36 6.31
N PRO A 137 -17.20 -5.40 4.97
CA PRO A 137 -18.34 -5.94 4.23
C PRO A 137 -18.24 -7.47 4.11
N PRO A 138 -19.36 -8.17 3.86
CA PRO A 138 -19.35 -9.63 3.67
C PRO A 138 -18.71 -10.04 2.33
N ASN A 139 -18.79 -9.20 1.30
CA ASN A 139 -18.34 -9.46 -0.07
C ASN A 139 -17.45 -8.32 -0.62
N PRO A 140 -16.21 -8.18 -0.12
CA PRO A 140 -15.32 -7.07 -0.49
C PRO A 140 -15.06 -6.95 -2.00
N SER A 141 -14.75 -8.04 -2.69
CA SER A 141 -14.42 -7.99 -4.12
C SER A 141 -15.58 -7.50 -4.99
N GLU A 142 -16.81 -7.90 -4.67
CA GLU A 142 -18.01 -7.43 -5.37
C GLU A 142 -18.23 -5.94 -5.12
N MET A 143 -18.09 -5.50 -3.87
CA MET A 143 -18.21 -4.09 -3.50
C MET A 143 -17.19 -3.22 -4.25
N LEU A 144 -15.94 -3.65 -4.32
CA LEU A 144 -14.87 -2.95 -5.04
C LEU A 144 -15.07 -2.95 -6.57
N SER A 145 -15.88 -3.87 -7.11
CA SER A 145 -16.19 -3.95 -8.54
C SER A 145 -17.32 -3.02 -8.98
N GLN A 146 -18.01 -2.35 -8.06
CA GLN A 146 -19.14 -1.49 -8.37
C GLN A 146 -18.74 -0.17 -8.99
N PRO A 147 -19.61 0.47 -9.78
CA PRO A 147 -19.34 1.78 -10.38
C PRO A 147 -18.97 2.88 -9.37
N GLN A 148 -19.44 2.76 -8.13
CA GLN A 148 -19.11 3.67 -7.03
C GLN A 148 -17.61 3.71 -6.74
N MET A 149 -16.88 2.62 -6.97
CA MET A 149 -15.42 2.61 -6.81
C MET A 149 -14.74 3.52 -7.82
N GLN A 150 -15.14 3.46 -9.10
CA GLN A 150 -14.64 4.39 -10.13
C GLN A 150 -14.95 5.84 -9.75
N ALA A 151 -16.20 6.14 -9.41
CA ALA A 151 -16.60 7.50 -9.02
C ALA A 151 -15.83 8.04 -7.82
N MET A 152 -15.53 7.18 -6.82
CA MET A 152 -14.73 7.54 -5.66
C MET A 152 -13.29 7.87 -6.07
N VAL A 153 -12.66 7.02 -6.90
CA VAL A 153 -11.28 7.25 -7.38
C VAL A 153 -11.20 8.52 -8.22
N ASP A 154 -12.15 8.76 -9.11
CA ASP A 154 -12.20 9.96 -9.96
C ASP A 154 -12.34 11.24 -9.12
N THR A 155 -13.18 11.18 -8.08
CA THR A 155 -13.33 12.31 -7.14
C THR A 155 -12.06 12.58 -6.35
N LEU A 156 -11.39 11.52 -5.88
CA LEU A 156 -10.10 11.65 -5.19
C LEU A 156 -9.01 12.21 -6.12
N ARG A 157 -8.95 11.76 -7.37
CA ARG A 157 -8.01 12.27 -8.39
C ARG A 157 -8.16 13.78 -8.62
N GLN A 158 -9.38 14.29 -8.57
CA GLN A 158 -9.63 15.73 -8.74
C GLN A 158 -9.22 16.58 -7.53
N LYS A 159 -9.24 15.99 -6.33
CA LYS A 159 -8.97 16.69 -5.06
C LYS A 159 -7.51 16.64 -4.63
N PHE A 160 -6.76 15.61 -5.04
CA PHE A 160 -5.41 15.31 -4.55
C PHE A 160 -4.41 15.18 -5.71
N ASP A 161 -3.16 15.58 -5.44
CA ASP A 161 -2.06 15.41 -6.40
C ASP A 161 -1.70 13.93 -6.55
N PHE A 162 -1.81 13.15 -5.46
CA PHE A 162 -1.62 11.71 -5.47
C PHE A 162 -2.66 10.97 -4.62
N VAL A 163 -3.09 9.80 -5.10
CA VAL A 163 -3.96 8.85 -4.39
C VAL A 163 -3.23 7.53 -4.26
N ILE A 164 -2.90 7.14 -3.04
CA ILE A 164 -2.19 5.89 -2.74
C ILE A 164 -3.17 4.92 -2.08
N ILE A 165 -3.44 3.79 -2.74
CA ILE A 165 -4.41 2.79 -2.30
C ILE A 165 -3.67 1.54 -1.80
N ASP A 166 -3.82 1.19 -0.53
CA ASP A 166 -3.34 -0.09 0.02
C ASP A 166 -4.35 -1.19 -0.24
N ALA A 167 -3.94 -2.28 -0.90
CA ALA A 167 -4.81 -3.39 -1.29
C ALA A 167 -4.26 -4.74 -0.80
N PRO A 168 -5.10 -5.78 -0.60
CA PRO A 168 -4.64 -7.09 -0.16
C PRO A 168 -3.73 -7.77 -1.20
N PRO A 169 -2.98 -8.83 -0.77
CA PRO A 169 -2.07 -9.57 -1.66
C PRO A 169 -2.80 -10.27 -2.81
N VAL A 170 -2.21 -10.22 -4.02
CA VAL A 170 -2.77 -10.76 -5.28
C VAL A 170 -2.94 -12.28 -5.27
N SER A 171 -2.12 -13.02 -4.51
CA SER A 171 -2.24 -14.48 -4.44
C SER A 171 -3.46 -14.95 -3.65
N LEU A 172 -4.02 -14.11 -2.78
CA LEU A 172 -5.13 -14.49 -1.91
C LEU A 172 -6.48 -14.15 -2.51
N VAL A 173 -6.59 -12.97 -3.14
CA VAL A 173 -7.85 -12.41 -3.60
C VAL A 173 -7.66 -11.56 -4.85
N THR A 174 -8.75 -11.25 -5.55
CA THR A 174 -8.73 -10.46 -6.78
C THR A 174 -8.82 -8.95 -6.55
N ASP A 175 -8.97 -8.51 -5.31
CA ASP A 175 -9.27 -7.12 -4.93
C ASP A 175 -8.27 -6.11 -5.55
N ALA A 176 -6.96 -6.39 -5.48
CA ALA A 176 -5.94 -5.52 -6.07
C ALA A 176 -6.03 -5.43 -7.59
N ALA A 177 -6.42 -6.52 -8.27
CA ALA A 177 -6.63 -6.53 -9.71
C ALA A 177 -7.89 -5.73 -10.10
N VAL A 178 -8.95 -5.83 -9.30
CA VAL A 178 -10.17 -5.04 -9.49
C VAL A 178 -9.88 -3.55 -9.32
N ILE A 179 -9.24 -3.15 -8.21
CA ILE A 179 -8.86 -1.76 -7.93
C ILE A 179 -7.93 -1.22 -9.02
N GLY A 180 -6.98 -2.04 -9.47
CA GLY A 180 -5.97 -1.68 -10.47
C GLY A 180 -6.56 -1.21 -11.80
N ARG A 181 -7.82 -1.55 -12.11
CA ARG A 181 -8.52 -1.09 -13.32
C ARG A 181 -9.00 0.36 -13.24
N TYR A 182 -9.06 0.93 -12.05
CA TYR A 182 -9.55 2.28 -11.77
C TYR A 182 -8.44 3.29 -11.51
N VAL A 183 -7.18 2.82 -11.44
CA VAL A 183 -5.99 3.63 -11.13
C VAL A 183 -4.99 3.62 -12.28
N ASP A 184 -4.01 4.52 -12.25
CA ASP A 184 -3.02 4.68 -13.31
C ASP A 184 -2.00 3.53 -13.32
N GLY A 185 -1.83 2.84 -12.18
CA GLY A 185 -0.98 1.67 -12.12
C GLY A 185 -0.80 1.08 -10.73
N ALA A 186 -0.04 -0.01 -10.69
CA ALA A 186 0.28 -0.75 -9.48
C ALA A 186 1.78 -0.70 -9.17
N ILE A 187 2.11 -0.52 -7.89
CA ILE A 187 3.45 -0.78 -7.34
C ILE A 187 3.39 -2.09 -6.55
N PHE A 188 4.35 -2.96 -6.81
CA PHE A 188 4.40 -4.29 -6.24
C PHE A 188 5.43 -4.37 -5.12
N ALA A 189 4.99 -4.59 -3.87
CA ALA A 189 5.89 -4.81 -2.75
C ALA A 189 6.37 -6.27 -2.75
N VAL A 190 7.69 -6.46 -2.76
CA VAL A 190 8.34 -7.77 -2.74
C VAL A 190 9.29 -7.82 -1.55
N ARG A 191 9.10 -8.78 -0.67
CA ARG A 191 10.01 -8.97 0.46
C ARG A 191 11.20 -9.84 0.07
N SER A 192 12.42 -9.34 0.37
CA SER A 192 13.65 -10.09 0.12
C SER A 192 13.61 -11.45 0.82
N ASP A 193 14.05 -12.49 0.10
CA ASP A 193 14.17 -13.87 0.60
C ASP A 193 12.89 -14.42 1.24
N TYR A 194 11.69 -14.12 0.67
CA TYR A 194 10.42 -14.50 1.29
C TYR A 194 9.50 -15.29 0.37
N ALA A 195 8.98 -14.69 -0.69
CA ALA A 195 8.17 -15.39 -1.68
C ALA A 195 9.06 -15.99 -2.78
N PRO A 196 8.76 -17.19 -3.29
CA PRO A 196 9.45 -17.75 -4.45
C PRO A 196 9.33 -16.82 -5.67
N ALA A 197 10.40 -16.67 -6.46
CA ALA A 197 10.41 -15.78 -7.61
C ALA A 197 9.30 -16.11 -8.64
N ASP A 198 8.98 -17.40 -8.82
CA ASP A 198 7.89 -17.83 -9.71
C ASP A 198 6.52 -17.37 -9.20
N ALA A 199 6.30 -17.39 -7.89
CA ALA A 199 5.08 -16.88 -7.28
C ALA A 199 4.94 -15.37 -7.50
N VAL A 200 6.05 -14.61 -7.36
CA VAL A 200 6.09 -13.17 -7.64
C VAL A 200 5.76 -12.90 -9.10
N ARG A 201 6.43 -13.59 -10.03
CA ARG A 201 6.16 -13.47 -11.48
C ARG A 201 4.71 -13.81 -11.83
N GLY A 202 4.18 -14.88 -11.26
CA GLY A 202 2.78 -15.28 -11.44
C GLY A 202 1.78 -14.25 -10.91
N ALA A 203 2.07 -13.61 -9.77
CA ALA A 203 1.22 -12.56 -9.21
C ALA A 203 1.25 -11.28 -10.06
N VAL A 204 2.43 -10.86 -10.53
CA VAL A 204 2.56 -9.74 -11.47
C VAL A 204 1.80 -10.02 -12.76
N LYS A 205 1.95 -11.24 -13.32
CA LYS A 205 1.23 -11.63 -14.52
C LYS A 205 -0.29 -11.58 -14.32
N LYS A 206 -0.83 -12.01 -13.19
CA LYS A 206 -2.27 -11.89 -12.88
C LYS A 206 -2.78 -10.45 -12.94
N LEU A 207 -2.00 -9.48 -12.44
CA LEU A 207 -2.35 -8.07 -12.55
C LEU A 207 -2.36 -7.62 -14.01
N GLN A 208 -1.32 -7.96 -14.77
CA GLN A 208 -1.20 -7.61 -16.18
C GLN A 208 -2.31 -8.24 -17.03
N ASP A 209 -2.64 -9.51 -16.80
CA ASP A 209 -3.75 -10.22 -17.48
C ASP A 209 -5.12 -9.58 -17.16
N ALA A 210 -5.26 -8.94 -15.99
CA ALA A 210 -6.44 -8.14 -15.62
C ALA A 210 -6.44 -6.73 -16.23
N GLY A 211 -5.43 -6.37 -17.03
CA GLY A 211 -5.29 -5.05 -17.64
C GLY A 211 -4.66 -3.99 -16.74
N VAL A 212 -4.10 -4.38 -15.59
CA VAL A 212 -3.46 -3.46 -14.65
C VAL A 212 -2.03 -3.17 -15.11
N ARG A 213 -1.70 -1.89 -15.22
CA ARG A 213 -0.34 -1.44 -15.53
C ARG A 213 0.54 -1.58 -14.29
N VAL A 214 1.50 -2.49 -14.31
CA VAL A 214 2.49 -2.61 -13.23
C VAL A 214 3.65 -1.65 -13.50
N LEU A 215 3.78 -0.62 -12.68
CA LEU A 215 4.77 0.46 -12.83
C LEU A 215 6.15 0.04 -12.37
N GLY A 216 6.21 -0.86 -11.39
CA GLY A 216 7.47 -1.35 -10.84
C GLY A 216 7.28 -2.12 -9.53
N SER A 217 8.40 -2.47 -8.92
CA SER A 217 8.42 -3.15 -7.63
C SER A 217 9.31 -2.44 -6.62
N VAL A 218 8.95 -2.57 -5.34
CA VAL A 218 9.73 -2.11 -4.19
C VAL A 218 10.22 -3.32 -3.42
N LEU A 219 11.54 -3.50 -3.37
CA LEU A 219 12.14 -4.55 -2.56
C LEU A 219 12.14 -4.12 -1.09
N THR A 220 11.42 -4.87 -0.25
CA THR A 220 11.27 -4.57 1.18
C THR A 220 12.16 -5.48 2.03
N ARG A 221 12.52 -5.03 3.24
CA ARG A 221 13.37 -5.77 4.20
C ARG A 221 14.69 -6.25 3.60
N TYR A 222 15.24 -5.51 2.66
CA TYR A 222 16.51 -5.79 2.04
C TYR A 222 17.66 -5.40 2.95
N ASP A 223 18.57 -6.34 3.22
CA ASP A 223 19.76 -6.09 4.02
C ASP A 223 20.92 -5.62 3.13
N MET A 224 21.06 -4.29 3.01
CA MET A 224 22.16 -3.68 2.24
C MET A 224 23.54 -4.10 2.72
N LYS A 225 23.74 -4.33 4.04
CA LYS A 225 25.05 -4.75 4.57
C LYS A 225 25.42 -6.15 4.11
N ARG A 226 24.43 -7.05 3.98
CA ARG A 226 24.64 -8.41 3.47
C ARG A 226 24.93 -8.39 1.98
N ALA A 227 24.27 -7.55 1.23
CA ALA A 227 24.46 -7.41 -0.23
C ALA A 227 25.86 -6.83 -0.56
N LEU A 228 26.30 -5.81 0.16
CA LEU A 228 27.64 -5.21 -0.04
C LEU A 228 28.78 -6.15 0.34
N LYS A 229 28.58 -7.09 1.29
CA LYS A 229 29.58 -8.11 1.61
C LYS A 229 29.76 -9.17 0.50
N GLY A 230 28.76 -9.35 -0.37
CA GLY A 230 28.82 -10.29 -1.50
C GLY A 230 29.26 -9.64 -2.83
N SER A 231 29.28 -8.32 -2.93
CA SER A 231 29.78 -7.60 -4.10
C SER A 231 31.19 -7.07 -3.81
N SER A 232 32.14 -7.45 -4.66
CA SER A 232 33.57 -7.05 -4.62
C SER A 232 33.81 -5.56 -4.97
N TYR A 233 32.79 -4.71 -4.84
CA TYR A 233 32.88 -3.26 -5.08
C TYR A 233 32.82 -2.51 -3.73
N ALA A 234 33.98 -2.42 -3.08
CA ALA A 234 34.24 -1.38 -2.10
C ALA A 234 34.76 -0.16 -2.85
N TYR A 235 34.05 0.97 -2.73
CA TYR A 235 34.61 2.29 -3.03
C TYR A 235 35.30 2.84 -1.79
#